data_5c478da0fe1c1107bda659c51a5c71a3
#
_entry.id   5c478da0fe1c1107bda659c51a5c71a3
#
_cell.length_a   1.000
_cell.length_b   1.000
_cell.length_c   1.000
_cell.angle_alpha   90.00
_cell.angle_beta   90.00
_cell.angle_gamma   90.00
#
_symmetry.space_group_name_H-M   'P 1'
#
loop_
_entity.id
_entity.type
_entity.pdbx_description
1 polymer ?
#
loop_
_entity_poly.entity_id
_entity_poly.type
_entity_poly.pdbx_seq_one_letter_code
_entity_poly.pdbx_strand_id
1 'polypeptide(L)'
;LVVEGQKPPPPAKMVGFHSRRGSGQGHFVTREEIEKRQPRVMTDMLRSVPGLRISCNGGSCQARSFAETRRFMGPCPIQYFLDGLPFLGDVDELTPDQVEGIEIYRGSASIPPEFNSGTAMCGVISIWSRVPG
;
A
#
# COMPACT_ATOMS: atom_id res chain seq x y z
N LEU A 1 -12.12 15.84 -24.00
CA LEU A 1 -12.73 14.97 -24.99
C LEU A 1 -12.04 13.60 -24.99
N VAL A 2 -12.79 12.58 -24.63
CA VAL A 2 -12.26 11.22 -24.66
C VAL A 2 -12.59 10.63 -26.04
N VAL A 3 -11.55 10.22 -26.75
CA VAL A 3 -11.74 9.52 -28.01
C VAL A 3 -12.22 8.10 -27.71
N GLU A 4 -13.21 7.65 -28.47
CA GLU A 4 -13.74 6.32 -28.28
C GLU A 4 -12.62 5.27 -28.35
N GLY A 5 -12.59 4.38 -27.34
CA GLY A 5 -11.56 3.36 -27.23
C GLY A 5 -10.33 3.77 -26.44
N GLN A 6 -10.19 5.03 -26.07
CA GLN A 6 -9.07 5.48 -25.25
C GLN A 6 -9.47 5.55 -23.76
N LYS A 7 -8.56 5.10 -22.91
CA LYS A 7 -8.76 5.23 -21.47
C LYS A 7 -8.57 6.69 -21.06
N PRO A 8 -9.37 7.20 -20.13
CA PRO A 8 -9.12 8.54 -19.59
C PRO A 8 -7.76 8.57 -18.90
N PRO A 9 -7.09 9.72 -18.83
CA PRO A 9 -5.83 9.82 -18.10
C PRO A 9 -6.05 9.49 -16.62
N PRO A 10 -5.04 8.93 -15.94
CA PRO A 10 -5.16 8.62 -14.52
C PRO A 10 -5.33 9.92 -13.70
N PRO A 11 -5.97 9.84 -12.53
CA PRO A 11 -6.01 10.98 -11.62
C PRO A 11 -4.60 11.49 -11.32
N ALA A 12 -4.48 12.81 -11.09
CA ALA A 12 -3.17 13.43 -10.88
C ALA A 12 -2.38 12.74 -9.74
N LYS A 13 -3.05 12.35 -8.67
CA LYS A 13 -2.38 11.69 -7.56
C LYS A 13 -1.85 10.30 -7.90
N MET A 14 -2.36 9.67 -8.95
CA MET A 14 -1.92 8.34 -9.37
C MET A 14 -0.74 8.37 -10.35
N VAL A 15 -0.33 9.55 -10.80
CA VAL A 15 0.81 9.67 -11.71
C VAL A 15 2.08 9.10 -11.09
N GLY A 16 2.35 9.44 -9.83
CA GLY A 16 3.50 8.90 -9.11
C GLY A 16 3.42 7.39 -8.92
N PHE A 17 2.22 6.88 -8.58
CA PHE A 17 1.99 5.46 -8.45
C PHE A 17 2.37 4.71 -9.73
N HIS A 18 1.88 5.15 -10.86
CA HIS A 18 2.17 4.49 -12.14
C HIS A 18 3.64 4.61 -12.53
N SER A 19 4.26 5.74 -12.22
CA SER A 19 5.69 5.94 -12.47
C SER A 19 6.54 4.97 -11.64
N ARG A 20 6.27 4.86 -10.35
CA ARG A 20 7.02 3.96 -9.48
C ARG A 20 6.77 2.50 -9.81
N ARG A 21 5.55 2.18 -10.22
CA ARG A 21 5.21 0.83 -10.65
C ARG A 21 6.06 0.39 -11.84
N GLY A 22 6.32 1.30 -12.75
CA GLY A 22 7.17 1.02 -13.91
C GLY A 22 8.65 0.83 -13.57
N SER A 23 9.10 1.32 -12.40
CA SER A 23 10.49 1.18 -12.01
C SER A 23 10.86 -0.23 -11.53
N GLY A 24 9.88 -1.07 -11.24
CA GLY A 24 10.12 -2.45 -10.83
C GLY A 24 10.46 -2.64 -9.35
N GLN A 25 10.46 -1.59 -8.56
CA GLN A 25 10.71 -1.69 -7.12
C GLN A 25 9.38 -1.68 -6.37
N GLY A 26 9.31 -2.47 -5.31
CA GLY A 26 8.09 -2.57 -4.53
C GLY A 26 7.09 -3.56 -5.12
N HIS A 27 6.00 -3.76 -4.39
CA HIS A 27 4.88 -4.59 -4.81
C HIS A 27 3.67 -3.70 -5.00
N PHE A 28 3.00 -3.79 -6.14
CA PHE A 28 1.91 -2.89 -6.49
C PHE A 28 0.62 -3.65 -6.69
N VAL A 29 -0.45 -3.18 -6.08
CA VAL A 29 -1.79 -3.72 -6.26
C VAL A 29 -2.60 -2.67 -7.00
N THR A 30 -3.09 -3.02 -8.19
CA THR A 30 -3.86 -2.11 -9.02
C THR A 30 -5.34 -2.21 -8.73
N ARG A 31 -6.11 -1.22 -9.19
CA ARG A 31 -7.57 -1.26 -9.07
C ARG A 31 -8.15 -2.52 -9.73
N GLU A 32 -7.62 -2.90 -10.88
CA GLU A 32 -8.06 -4.11 -11.59
C GLU A 32 -7.88 -5.36 -10.72
N GLU A 33 -6.75 -5.45 -10.03
CA GLU A 33 -6.49 -6.59 -9.15
C GLU A 33 -7.42 -6.60 -7.95
N ILE A 34 -7.72 -5.42 -7.37
CA ILE A 34 -8.66 -5.31 -6.27
C ILE A 34 -10.05 -5.80 -6.71
N GLU A 35 -10.51 -5.34 -7.86
CA GLU A 35 -11.82 -5.74 -8.38
C GLU A 35 -11.89 -7.23 -8.68
N LYS A 36 -10.81 -7.79 -9.19
CA LYS A 36 -10.76 -9.22 -9.53
C LYS A 36 -10.79 -10.09 -8.27
N ARG A 37 -10.11 -9.70 -7.22
CA ARG A 37 -9.98 -10.50 -6.00
C ARG A 37 -11.11 -10.26 -5.02
N GLN A 38 -11.79 -9.12 -5.08
CA GLN A 38 -12.91 -8.77 -4.22
C GLN A 38 -12.63 -9.00 -2.73
N PRO A 39 -11.58 -8.37 -2.17
CA PRO A 39 -11.27 -8.56 -0.76
C PRO A 39 -12.35 -7.96 0.12
N ARG A 40 -12.56 -8.54 1.29
CA ARG A 40 -13.56 -8.05 2.24
C ARG A 40 -13.01 -6.87 3.05
N VAL A 41 -11.75 -6.96 3.42
CA VAL A 41 -11.04 -5.92 4.18
C VAL A 41 -9.66 -5.71 3.57
N MET A 42 -9.02 -4.61 3.93
CA MET A 42 -7.71 -4.26 3.35
C MET A 42 -6.63 -5.31 3.65
N THR A 43 -6.61 -5.85 4.86
CA THR A 43 -5.60 -6.85 5.20
C THR A 43 -5.71 -8.14 4.37
N ASP A 44 -6.88 -8.42 3.80
CA ASP A 44 -7.02 -9.55 2.87
C ASP A 44 -6.14 -9.37 1.62
N MET A 45 -6.00 -8.14 1.13
CA MET A 45 -5.11 -7.85 0.02
C MET A 45 -3.64 -8.04 0.40
N LEU A 46 -3.31 -7.72 1.64
CA LEU A 46 -1.93 -7.72 2.10
C LEU A 46 -1.42 -9.13 2.44
N ARG A 47 -2.32 -10.07 2.71
CA ARG A 47 -1.94 -11.45 3.09
C ARG A 47 -1.15 -12.16 2.01
N SER A 48 -1.38 -11.84 0.75
CA SER A 48 -0.71 -12.51 -0.36
C SER A 48 0.61 -11.86 -0.76
N VAL A 49 0.99 -10.76 -0.12
CA VAL A 49 2.24 -10.07 -0.46
C VAL A 49 3.42 -10.80 0.20
N PRO A 50 4.39 -11.27 -0.59
CA PRO A 50 5.55 -11.94 -0.01
C PRO A 50 6.31 -11.03 0.95
N GLY A 51 6.74 -11.57 2.08
CA GLY A 51 7.50 -10.80 3.06
C GLY A 51 6.65 -10.01 4.05
N LEU A 52 5.33 -10.03 3.91
CA LEU A 52 4.42 -9.44 4.88
C LEU A 52 3.74 -10.53 5.70
N ARG A 53 3.54 -10.25 6.97
CA ARG A 53 2.76 -11.09 7.87
C ARG A 53 1.62 -10.26 8.43
N ILE A 54 0.42 -10.82 8.43
CA ILE A 54 -0.73 -10.18 9.05
C ILE A 54 -0.86 -10.69 10.47
N SER A 55 -0.84 -9.78 11.41
CA SER A 55 -0.98 -10.09 12.84
C SER A 55 -2.27 -9.46 13.34
N CYS A 56 -3.15 -10.27 13.91
CA CYS A 56 -4.45 -9.82 14.42
C CYS A 56 -4.50 -9.96 15.93
N ASN A 57 -5.01 -8.92 16.59
CA ASN A 57 -5.15 -8.91 18.04
C ASN A 57 -6.40 -8.12 18.41
N GLY A 58 -7.35 -8.79 19.07
CA GLY A 58 -8.57 -8.13 19.53
C GLY A 58 -9.45 -7.57 18.42
N GLY A 59 -9.47 -8.20 17.26
CA GLY A 59 -10.26 -7.75 16.12
C GLY A 59 -9.59 -6.71 15.22
N SER A 60 -8.38 -6.27 15.58
CA SER A 60 -7.59 -5.36 14.78
C SER A 60 -6.43 -6.12 14.14
N CYS A 61 -6.24 -5.94 12.84
CA CYS A 61 -5.19 -6.62 12.10
C CYS A 61 -4.20 -5.62 11.53
N GLN A 62 -2.92 -5.97 11.57
CA GLN A 62 -1.85 -5.12 11.08
C GLN A 62 -0.87 -5.93 10.25
N ALA A 63 -0.29 -5.29 9.24
CA ALA A 63 0.79 -5.87 8.47
C ALA A 63 2.13 -5.61 9.17
N ARG A 64 2.99 -6.62 9.16
CA ARG A 64 4.34 -6.51 9.69
C ARG A 64 5.32 -7.07 8.68
N SER A 65 6.52 -6.53 8.66
CA SER A 65 7.55 -6.94 7.74
C SER A 65 8.54 -7.88 8.42
N PHE A 66 8.98 -8.91 7.69
CA PHE A 66 10.05 -9.76 8.16
C PHE A 66 11.45 -9.19 7.89
N ALA A 67 11.54 -8.18 7.02
CA ALA A 67 12.83 -7.69 6.54
C ALA A 67 13.76 -7.16 7.64
N GLU A 68 13.19 -6.60 8.70
CA GLU A 68 13.97 -5.96 9.77
C GLU A 68 13.77 -6.62 11.14
N THR A 69 13.42 -7.90 11.15
CA THR A 69 13.07 -8.58 12.39
C THR A 69 14.21 -8.59 13.43
N ARG A 70 15.47 -8.59 12.99
CA ARG A 70 16.61 -8.62 13.90
C ARG A 70 16.68 -7.40 14.81
N ARG A 71 16.27 -6.23 14.30
CA ARG A 71 16.33 -4.98 15.07
C ARG A 71 15.27 -4.91 16.15
N PHE A 72 14.16 -5.61 15.93
CA PHE A 72 12.97 -5.46 16.76
C PHE A 72 12.61 -6.75 17.52
N MET A 73 13.47 -7.77 17.44
CA MET A 73 13.24 -9.05 18.08
C MET A 73 11.88 -9.65 17.71
N GLY A 74 11.46 -9.41 16.46
CA GLY A 74 10.17 -9.88 15.96
C GLY A 74 9.76 -9.13 14.71
N PRO A 75 8.57 -9.39 14.18
CA PRO A 75 8.08 -8.68 13.00
C PRO A 75 8.02 -7.17 13.24
N CYS A 76 8.50 -6.42 12.27
CA CYS A 76 8.68 -4.98 12.36
C CYS A 76 7.42 -4.26 11.90
N PRO A 77 6.92 -3.25 12.65
CA PRO A 77 5.72 -2.50 12.24
C PRO A 77 5.98 -1.69 10.98
N ILE A 78 4.96 -1.62 10.13
CA ILE A 78 5.03 -0.93 8.84
C ILE A 78 4.33 0.42 8.97
N GLN A 79 4.88 1.44 8.30
CA GLN A 79 4.30 2.77 8.22
C GLN A 79 3.26 2.81 7.09
N TYR A 80 2.05 3.28 7.40
CA TYR A 80 1.00 3.45 6.41
C TYR A 80 0.93 4.90 5.94
N PHE A 81 0.61 5.09 4.66
CA PHE A 81 0.29 6.39 4.08
C PHE A 81 -1.06 6.30 3.38
N LEU A 82 -1.83 7.35 3.44
CA LEU A 82 -3.10 7.48 2.73
C LEU A 82 -3.06 8.78 1.93
N ASP A 83 -3.14 8.66 0.61
CA ASP A 83 -3.07 9.79 -0.33
C ASP A 83 -1.86 10.70 -0.07
N GLY A 84 -0.72 10.09 0.27
CA GLY A 84 0.53 10.79 0.47
C GLY A 84 0.79 11.28 1.88
N LEU A 85 -0.16 11.12 2.79
CA LEU A 85 -0.02 11.57 4.18
C LEU A 85 0.08 10.37 5.12
N PRO A 86 0.86 10.47 6.22
CA PRO A 86 0.92 9.38 7.18
C PRO A 86 -0.47 9.03 7.72
N PHE A 87 -0.75 7.73 7.77
CA PHE A 87 -2.02 7.21 8.27
C PHE A 87 -1.75 6.40 9.54
N LEU A 88 -2.31 6.81 10.65
CA LEU A 88 -2.07 6.20 11.94
C LEU A 88 -3.23 5.33 12.43
N GLY A 89 -4.32 5.29 11.66
CA GLY A 89 -5.49 4.48 12.01
C GLY A 89 -5.32 3.01 11.65
N ASP A 90 -6.37 2.26 11.89
CA ASP A 90 -6.44 0.86 11.50
C ASP A 90 -6.69 0.77 9.99
N VAL A 91 -5.83 0.05 9.28
CA VAL A 91 -5.93 -0.06 7.82
C VAL A 91 -7.27 -0.68 7.40
N ASP A 92 -7.85 -1.53 8.22
CA ASP A 92 -9.14 -2.17 7.90
C ASP A 92 -10.34 -1.22 8.06
N GLU A 93 -10.12 0.00 8.56
CA GLU A 93 -11.14 1.04 8.48
C GLU A 93 -11.34 1.55 7.06
N LEU A 94 -10.36 1.35 6.20
CA LEU A 94 -10.46 1.70 4.79
C LEU A 94 -11.12 0.55 4.04
N THR A 95 -12.13 0.87 3.23
CA THR A 95 -12.82 -0.18 2.47
C THR A 95 -12.14 -0.39 1.12
N PRO A 96 -11.95 -1.64 0.69
CA PRO A 96 -11.33 -1.90 -0.62
C PRO A 96 -12.02 -1.22 -1.79
N ASP A 97 -13.33 -1.00 -1.71
CA ASP A 97 -14.08 -0.32 -2.76
C ASP A 97 -13.62 1.11 -3.00
N GLN A 98 -13.01 1.72 -2.00
CA GLN A 98 -12.56 3.11 -2.09
C GLN A 98 -11.08 3.24 -2.41
N VAL A 99 -10.41 2.13 -2.71
CA VAL A 99 -8.98 2.13 -2.95
C VAL A 99 -8.70 2.01 -4.44
N GLU A 100 -7.89 2.92 -4.96
CA GLU A 100 -7.46 2.93 -6.35
C GLU A 100 -6.18 2.13 -6.56
N GLY A 101 -5.30 2.13 -5.58
CA GLY A 101 -4.05 1.39 -5.69
C GLY A 101 -3.32 1.32 -4.36
N ILE A 102 -2.42 0.34 -4.25
CA ILE A 102 -1.60 0.14 -3.05
C ILE A 102 -0.16 -0.10 -3.50
N GLU A 103 0.77 0.59 -2.85
CA GLU A 103 2.21 0.37 -3.03
C GLU A 103 2.77 -0.21 -1.76
N ILE A 104 3.56 -1.26 -1.87
CA ILE A 104 4.12 -1.94 -0.71
C ILE A 104 5.64 -2.02 -0.87
N TYR A 105 6.36 -1.47 0.10
CA TYR A 105 7.82 -1.48 0.17
C TYR A 105 8.21 -2.15 1.47
N ARG A 106 8.85 -3.32 1.39
CA ARG A 106 9.03 -4.21 2.54
C ARG A 106 10.29 -3.97 3.35
N GLY A 107 11.16 -3.10 2.90
CA GLY A 107 12.40 -2.81 3.61
C GLY A 107 12.86 -1.41 3.37
N SER A 108 13.70 -0.90 4.26
CA SER A 108 14.17 0.50 4.20
C SER A 108 14.88 0.84 2.90
N ALA A 109 15.56 -0.12 2.30
CA ALA A 109 16.35 0.12 1.08
C ALA A 109 15.49 0.36 -0.15
N SER A 110 14.24 -0.10 -0.15
CA SER A 110 13.35 0.02 -1.31
C SER A 110 12.38 1.19 -1.22
N ILE A 111 12.38 1.92 -0.10
CA ILE A 111 11.39 2.98 0.12
C ILE A 111 11.73 4.20 -0.73
N PRO A 112 10.79 4.67 -1.58
CA PRO A 112 11.00 5.90 -2.34
C PRO A 112 11.16 7.11 -1.42
N PRO A 113 11.91 8.15 -1.87
CA PRO A 113 12.10 9.35 -1.05
C PRO A 113 10.81 10.00 -0.58
N GLU A 114 9.76 9.92 -1.37
CA GLU A 114 8.45 10.51 -1.04
C GLU A 114 7.86 9.94 0.24
N PHE A 115 8.21 8.70 0.59
CA PHE A 115 7.68 8.01 1.77
C PHE A 115 8.71 7.80 2.87
N ASN A 116 9.93 8.29 2.67
CA ASN A 116 10.99 8.08 3.64
C ASN A 116 10.94 9.17 4.71
N SER A 117 10.20 8.91 5.77
CA SER A 117 10.01 9.86 6.87
C SER A 117 10.98 9.66 8.04
N GLY A 118 11.98 8.81 7.87
CA GLY A 118 12.91 8.49 8.96
C GLY A 118 12.38 7.48 9.96
N THR A 119 11.07 7.27 10.02
CA THR A 119 10.45 6.27 10.89
C THR A 119 10.01 5.02 10.13
N ALA A 120 10.16 5.03 8.80
CA ALA A 120 9.70 3.96 7.94
C ALA A 120 10.76 2.86 7.78
N MET A 121 11.42 2.47 8.86
CA MET A 121 12.53 1.51 8.82
C MET A 121 12.09 0.12 8.38
N CYS A 122 10.86 -0.25 8.69
CA CYS A 122 10.37 -1.61 8.49
C CYS A 122 9.63 -1.78 7.19
N GLY A 123 9.39 -0.70 6.48
CA GLY A 123 8.68 -0.70 5.23
C GLY A 123 7.51 0.27 5.24
N VAL A 124 6.92 0.44 4.07
CA VAL A 124 5.82 1.38 3.84
C VAL A 124 4.73 0.70 3.05
N ILE A 125 3.49 0.96 3.44
CA ILE A 125 2.31 0.65 2.63
C ILE A 125 1.62 1.96 2.31
N SER A 126 1.62 2.35 1.05
CA SER A 126 1.01 3.60 0.59
C SER A 126 -0.29 3.28 -0.13
N ILE A 127 -1.38 3.82 0.38
CA ILE A 127 -2.73 3.55 -0.11
C ILE A 127 -3.24 4.81 -0.81
N TRP A 128 -3.79 4.61 -2.00
CA TRP A 128 -4.34 5.68 -2.81
C TRP A 128 -5.85 5.48 -2.92
N SER A 129 -6.61 6.47 -2.47
CA SER A 129 -8.07 6.40 -2.51
C SER A 129 -8.59 6.73 -3.90
N ARG A 130 -9.81 6.29 -4.21
CA ARG A 130 -10.48 6.60 -5.47
C ARG A 130 -11.05 8.02 -5.50
N VAL A 131 -11.15 8.64 -4.36
CA VAL A 131 -11.70 10.00 -4.27
C VAL A 131 -10.76 10.97 -4.98
N PRO A 132 -11.25 11.81 -5.89
CA PRO A 132 -10.42 12.86 -6.49
C PRO A 132 -9.92 13.79 -5.40
N GLY A 133 -8.60 14.05 -5.40
CA GLY A 133 -8.05 14.89 -4.37
C GLY A 133 -6.71 15.40 -4.72
#